data_aee7104f6df8f0cab7d3b6b55587e305
#
_entry.id   aee7104f6df8f0cab7d3b6b55587e305
#
_cell.length_a   1.000
_cell.length_b   1.000
_cell.length_c   1.000
_cell.angle_alpha   90.00
_cell.angle_beta   90.00
_cell.angle_gamma   90.00
#
_symmetry.space_group_name_H-M   'P 1'
#
loop_
_entity.id
_entity.type
_entity.pdbx_description
1 polymer ?
#
loop_
_entity_poly.entity_id
_entity_poly.type
_entity_poly.pdbx_seq_one_letter_code
_entity_poly.pdbx_strand_id
1 'polypeptide(L)'
;EVDPEVPDALREACRLAASPQLRAMGTIGGNLLQATRCAYWRLRFPCHLHGGDRCHAKEGQQREHAFFGNELCASAHPSDPAAALLALDARVRTDRRELGLAELYGLPTSDDPATTTLAPDEVIVELEVPQPDASVYLKAMDRRRWAFPLVGVAVARIGAETRIALAGAAPVPWLLAGPDALDDATPLPGTAYKVEIARALVRRALGSVTA
;
A
#
# COMPACT_ATOMS: atom_id res chain seq x y z
N GLU A 1 10.09 -19.03 -10.80
CA GLU A 1 8.82 -19.73 -11.04
C GLU A 1 7.84 -19.23 -10.01
N VAL A 2 6.63 -18.89 -10.43
CA VAL A 2 5.60 -18.43 -9.52
C VAL A 2 4.79 -19.65 -9.11
N ASP A 3 4.74 -19.91 -7.81
CA ASP A 3 3.95 -20.99 -7.24
C ASP A 3 2.46 -20.78 -7.62
N PRO A 4 1.80 -21.75 -8.26
CA PRO A 4 0.39 -21.63 -8.65
C PRO A 4 -0.56 -21.52 -7.42
N GLU A 5 -0.12 -21.92 -6.24
CA GLU A 5 -0.88 -21.77 -5.01
C GLU A 5 -0.93 -20.31 -4.48
N VAL A 6 -0.09 -19.43 -5.01
CA VAL A 6 -0.11 -18.00 -4.62
C VAL A 6 -1.28 -17.29 -5.30
N PRO A 7 -2.16 -16.59 -4.56
CA PRO A 7 -3.28 -15.81 -5.13
C PRO A 7 -2.83 -14.83 -6.23
N ASP A 8 -3.65 -14.70 -7.28
CA ASP A 8 -3.31 -13.89 -8.46
C ASP A 8 -2.97 -12.43 -8.12
N ALA A 9 -3.70 -11.82 -7.19
CA ALA A 9 -3.42 -10.45 -6.76
C ALA A 9 -2.03 -10.32 -6.15
N LEU A 10 -1.62 -11.26 -5.29
CA LEU A 10 -0.30 -11.23 -4.66
C LEU A 10 0.80 -11.52 -5.68
N ARG A 11 0.58 -12.51 -6.55
CA ARG A 11 1.51 -12.85 -7.63
C ARG A 11 1.79 -11.66 -8.54
N GLU A 12 0.75 -10.98 -8.99
CA GLU A 12 0.88 -9.82 -9.87
C GLU A 12 1.50 -8.62 -9.15
N ALA A 13 1.12 -8.35 -7.91
CA ALA A 13 1.72 -7.30 -7.10
C ALA A 13 3.24 -7.52 -6.92
N CYS A 14 3.65 -8.74 -6.60
CA CYS A 14 5.07 -9.12 -6.50
C CYS A 14 5.80 -8.98 -7.86
N ARG A 15 5.16 -9.39 -8.95
CA ARG A 15 5.73 -9.31 -10.31
C ARG A 15 5.98 -7.86 -10.73
N LEU A 16 5.08 -6.94 -10.37
CA LEU A 16 5.14 -5.52 -10.70
C LEU A 16 5.98 -4.69 -9.71
N ALA A 17 6.30 -5.25 -8.55
CA ALA A 17 7.15 -4.59 -7.56
C ALA A 17 8.62 -4.58 -8.03
N ALA A 18 9.30 -3.45 -7.85
CA ALA A 18 10.74 -3.28 -8.03
C ALA A 18 11.32 -3.83 -9.38
N SER A 19 12.64 -3.91 -9.50
CA SER A 19 13.34 -4.56 -10.62
C SER A 19 13.54 -6.06 -10.36
N PRO A 20 13.81 -6.90 -11.39
CA PRO A 20 14.13 -8.31 -11.19
C PRO A 20 15.27 -8.55 -10.19
N GLN A 21 16.32 -7.73 -10.24
CA GLN A 21 17.47 -7.81 -9.33
C GLN A 21 17.07 -7.54 -7.87
N LEU A 22 16.24 -6.52 -7.64
CA LEU A 22 15.73 -6.22 -6.30
C LEU A 22 14.79 -7.30 -5.78
N ARG A 23 13.95 -7.89 -6.65
CA ARG A 23 13.09 -9.01 -6.26
C ARG A 23 13.85 -10.28 -5.92
N ALA A 24 14.98 -10.53 -6.59
CA ALA A 24 15.83 -11.70 -6.30
C ALA A 24 16.49 -11.61 -4.91
N MET A 25 16.68 -10.40 -4.38
CA MET A 25 17.33 -10.15 -3.08
C MET A 25 16.35 -9.73 -1.97
N GLY A 26 15.21 -9.19 -2.35
CA GLY A 26 14.24 -8.66 -1.39
C GLY A 26 13.41 -9.76 -0.73
N THR A 27 13.11 -9.58 0.56
CA THR A 27 12.14 -10.40 1.28
C THR A 27 10.77 -9.72 1.26
N ILE A 28 9.71 -10.51 1.43
CA ILE A 28 8.36 -9.96 1.53
C ILE A 28 8.21 -9.09 2.80
N GLY A 29 8.75 -9.52 3.94
CA GLY A 29 8.74 -8.73 5.18
C GLY A 29 9.45 -7.39 5.01
N GLY A 30 10.64 -7.35 4.39
CA GLY A 30 11.34 -6.11 4.08
C GLY A 30 10.59 -5.21 3.09
N ASN A 31 9.80 -5.80 2.18
CA ASN A 31 8.95 -5.03 1.28
C ASN A 31 7.75 -4.39 2.02
N LEU A 32 7.12 -5.12 2.95
CA LEU A 32 6.03 -4.58 3.79
C LEU A 32 6.49 -3.42 4.66
N LEU A 33 7.68 -3.53 5.24
CA LEU A 33 8.26 -2.55 6.18
C LEU A 33 9.07 -1.45 5.48
N GLN A 34 9.05 -1.36 4.16
CA GLN A 34 9.84 -0.36 3.46
C GLN A 34 9.39 1.07 3.81
N ALA A 35 10.37 1.93 4.06
CA ALA A 35 10.13 3.33 4.35
C ALA A 35 9.53 4.08 3.14
N THR A 36 8.87 5.19 3.42
CA THR A 36 8.30 6.07 2.40
C THR A 36 9.34 6.51 1.36
N ARG A 37 8.88 6.78 0.14
CA ARG A 37 9.69 7.31 -0.97
C ARG A 37 9.56 8.82 -1.15
N CYS A 38 8.90 9.49 -0.22
CA CYS A 38 8.78 10.94 -0.20
C CYS A 38 10.16 11.62 -0.35
N ALA A 39 10.31 12.50 -1.35
CA ALA A 39 11.58 13.15 -1.63
C ALA A 39 12.06 14.02 -0.45
N TYR A 40 11.14 14.70 0.20
CA TYR A 40 11.46 15.53 1.37
C TYR A 40 12.00 14.69 2.53
N TRP A 41 11.38 13.55 2.82
CA TRP A 41 11.88 12.64 3.85
C TRP A 41 13.27 12.09 3.48
N ARG A 42 13.46 11.66 2.24
CA ARG A 42 14.75 11.10 1.78
C ARG A 42 15.88 12.12 1.76
N LEU A 43 15.56 13.39 1.51
CA LEU A 43 16.50 14.52 1.54
C LEU A 43 16.68 15.11 2.95
N ARG A 44 16.15 14.45 3.99
CA ARG A 44 16.30 14.85 5.38
C ARG A 44 15.73 16.22 5.74
N PHE A 45 14.67 16.66 5.05
CA PHE A 45 13.93 17.84 5.49
C PHE A 45 13.35 17.61 6.89
N PRO A 46 13.29 18.65 7.76
CA PRO A 46 12.70 18.56 9.10
C PRO A 46 11.16 18.48 8.98
N CYS A 47 10.67 17.33 8.55
CA CYS A 47 9.24 17.02 8.48
C CYS A 47 8.77 16.26 9.73
N HIS A 48 7.46 16.07 9.90
CA HIS A 48 6.90 15.32 11.03
C HIS A 48 7.60 13.96 11.29
N LEU A 49 7.93 13.21 10.23
CA LEU A 49 8.62 11.92 10.36
C LEU A 49 10.11 12.05 10.77
N HIS A 50 10.65 13.26 10.80
CA HIS A 50 12.00 13.59 11.28
C HIS A 50 11.99 14.54 12.48
N GLY A 51 10.87 14.59 13.22
CA GLY A 51 10.74 15.42 14.42
C GLY A 51 10.51 16.92 14.16
N GLY A 52 10.21 17.30 12.92
CA GLY A 52 9.80 18.66 12.56
C GLY A 52 8.30 18.88 12.73
N ASP A 53 7.84 20.09 12.43
CA ASP A 53 6.52 20.60 12.72
C ASP A 53 5.56 20.69 11.51
N ARG A 54 6.01 20.30 10.32
CA ARG A 54 5.21 20.39 9.09
C ARG A 54 5.50 19.27 8.09
N CYS A 55 4.58 19.11 7.13
CA CYS A 55 4.78 18.28 5.96
C CYS A 55 5.10 19.15 4.74
N HIS A 56 6.37 19.19 4.34
CA HIS A 56 6.84 20.02 3.21
C HIS A 56 6.20 19.65 1.87
N ALA A 57 5.69 18.42 1.73
CA ALA A 57 5.01 18.01 0.51
C ALA A 57 3.69 18.75 0.29
N LYS A 58 2.99 19.18 1.35
CA LYS A 58 1.70 19.89 1.25
C LYS A 58 1.82 21.26 0.57
N GLU A 59 2.96 21.90 0.72
CA GLU A 59 3.26 23.21 0.12
C GLU A 59 4.17 23.11 -1.11
N GLY A 60 4.71 21.92 -1.39
CA GLY A 60 5.69 21.68 -2.43
C GLY A 60 5.22 20.75 -3.54
N GLN A 61 6.09 19.81 -3.94
CA GLN A 61 5.78 18.82 -4.97
C GLN A 61 4.87 17.72 -4.41
N GLN A 62 3.66 17.62 -4.94
CA GLN A 62 2.60 16.75 -4.40
C GLN A 62 2.30 15.54 -5.27
N ARG A 63 2.72 15.54 -6.52
CA ARG A 63 2.25 14.60 -7.56
C ARG A 63 2.21 13.12 -7.15
N GLU A 64 3.20 12.64 -6.41
CA GLU A 64 3.33 11.23 -6.02
C GLU A 64 2.83 10.95 -4.61
N HIS A 65 2.20 11.94 -3.95
CA HIS A 65 1.79 11.86 -2.56
C HIS A 65 0.39 11.24 -2.39
N ALA A 66 -0.01 11.08 -1.13
CA ALA A 66 -1.26 10.45 -0.72
C ALA A 66 -2.49 11.33 -0.98
N PHE A 67 -3.65 10.68 -1.08
CA PHE A 67 -4.97 11.32 -1.17
C PHE A 67 -5.96 10.74 -0.14
N PHE A 68 -5.49 9.85 0.74
CA PHE A 68 -6.15 9.40 1.96
C PHE A 68 -5.18 9.49 3.14
N GLY A 69 -5.72 9.68 4.36
CA GLY A 69 -4.95 9.62 5.61
C GLY A 69 -3.74 10.57 5.62
N ASN A 70 -3.85 11.69 4.95
CA ASN A 70 -2.73 12.61 4.69
C ASN A 70 -2.71 13.83 5.63
N GLU A 71 -3.46 13.80 6.73
CA GLU A 71 -3.63 14.91 7.64
C GLU A 71 -2.30 15.35 8.27
N LEU A 72 -1.49 14.43 8.75
CA LEU A 72 -0.16 14.74 9.28
C LEU A 72 0.91 14.64 8.19
N CYS A 73 0.97 13.50 7.52
CA CYS A 73 2.01 13.17 6.53
C CYS A 73 1.37 12.80 5.20
N ALA A 74 1.71 13.51 4.13
CA ALA A 74 1.19 13.23 2.81
C ALA A 74 1.98 12.13 2.05
N SER A 75 2.92 11.43 2.67
CA SER A 75 3.68 10.37 1.99
C SER A 75 2.76 9.23 1.54
N ALA A 76 3.11 8.56 0.46
CA ALA A 76 2.40 7.39 -0.01
C ALA A 76 3.21 6.12 0.28
N HIS A 77 2.53 5.08 0.82
CA HIS A 77 3.15 3.78 1.06
C HIS A 77 3.47 3.10 -0.28
N PRO A 78 4.71 2.65 -0.50
CA PRO A 78 5.16 2.27 -1.84
C PRO A 78 5.01 0.78 -2.16
N SER A 79 4.51 -0.05 -1.24
CA SER A 79 4.45 -1.51 -1.39
C SER A 79 3.21 -1.95 -2.17
N ASP A 80 3.42 -2.55 -3.34
CA ASP A 80 2.38 -3.25 -4.11
C ASP A 80 1.89 -4.51 -3.36
N PRO A 81 2.79 -5.40 -2.87
CA PRO A 81 2.38 -6.59 -2.12
C PRO A 81 1.57 -6.29 -0.86
N ALA A 82 1.84 -5.18 -0.17
CA ALA A 82 1.08 -4.81 1.03
C ALA A 82 -0.41 -4.58 0.73
N ALA A 83 -0.74 -3.92 -0.38
CA ALA A 83 -2.13 -3.74 -0.79
C ALA A 83 -2.78 -5.07 -1.18
N ALA A 84 -2.06 -5.95 -1.90
CA ALA A 84 -2.58 -7.26 -2.27
C ALA A 84 -2.86 -8.12 -1.03
N LEU A 85 -1.93 -8.18 -0.09
CA LEU A 85 -2.07 -8.93 1.16
C LEU A 85 -3.18 -8.36 2.05
N LEU A 86 -3.38 -7.03 2.05
CA LEU A 86 -4.46 -6.38 2.79
C LEU A 86 -5.84 -6.74 2.23
N ALA A 87 -5.99 -6.78 0.90
CA ALA A 87 -7.21 -7.24 0.25
C ALA A 87 -7.48 -8.73 0.49
N LEU A 88 -6.43 -9.55 0.57
CA LEU A 88 -6.49 -10.98 0.85
C LEU A 88 -6.73 -11.32 2.33
N ASP A 89 -6.85 -10.32 3.19
CA ASP A 89 -7.00 -10.51 4.65
C ASP A 89 -5.87 -11.33 5.28
N ALA A 90 -4.66 -11.13 4.81
CA ALA A 90 -3.49 -11.86 5.26
C ALA A 90 -3.17 -11.59 6.74
N ARG A 91 -2.55 -12.57 7.38
CA ARG A 91 -2.04 -12.48 8.75
C ARG A 91 -0.52 -12.45 8.73
N VAL A 92 0.04 -11.79 9.73
CA VAL A 92 1.48 -11.67 9.93
C VAL A 92 1.84 -12.39 11.22
N ARG A 93 2.80 -13.29 11.17
CA ARG A 93 3.44 -13.85 12.36
C ARG A 93 4.82 -13.24 12.52
N THR A 94 5.06 -12.66 13.67
CA THR A 94 6.37 -12.16 14.08
C THR A 94 7.05 -13.18 15.00
N ASP A 95 8.26 -12.89 15.41
CA ASP A 95 8.96 -13.65 16.46
C ASP A 95 8.31 -13.51 17.85
N ARG A 96 7.28 -12.65 18.00
CA ARG A 96 6.62 -12.35 19.28
C ARG A 96 5.12 -12.56 19.31
N ARG A 97 4.43 -12.35 18.16
CA ARG A 97 2.96 -12.34 18.10
C ARG A 97 2.43 -12.62 16.70
N GLU A 98 1.13 -12.89 16.65
CA GLU A 98 0.36 -12.93 15.40
C GLU A 98 -0.62 -11.75 15.37
N LEU A 99 -0.79 -11.15 14.18
CA LEU A 99 -1.69 -10.01 13.98
C LEU A 99 -2.23 -10.02 12.55
N GLY A 100 -3.38 -9.40 12.32
CA GLY A 100 -3.87 -9.13 10.98
C GLY A 100 -2.97 -8.14 10.24
N LEU A 101 -2.87 -8.24 8.92
CA LEU A 101 -2.03 -7.29 8.17
C LEU A 101 -2.48 -5.84 8.35
N ALA A 102 -3.78 -5.59 8.52
CA ALA A 102 -4.28 -4.25 8.81
C ALA A 102 -3.73 -3.68 10.12
N GLU A 103 -3.53 -4.54 11.13
CA GLU A 103 -3.01 -4.17 12.45
C GLU A 103 -1.48 -3.92 12.45
N LEU A 104 -0.78 -4.37 11.40
CA LEU A 104 0.65 -4.10 11.21
C LEU A 104 0.93 -2.61 10.99
N TYR A 105 -0.04 -1.87 10.48
CA TYR A 105 0.12 -0.48 10.06
C TYR A 105 -0.69 0.48 10.93
N GLY A 106 -0.13 1.67 11.14
CA GLY A 106 -0.79 2.80 11.79
C GLY A 106 -0.52 4.09 11.02
N LEU A 107 -1.52 4.97 10.94
CA LEU A 107 -1.27 6.31 10.42
C LEU A 107 -0.34 7.06 11.38
N PRO A 108 0.67 7.78 10.87
CA PRO A 108 1.55 8.56 11.72
C PRO A 108 0.77 9.66 12.45
N THR A 109 1.06 9.85 13.74
CA THR A 109 0.52 10.91 14.58
C THR A 109 1.62 11.85 15.04
N SER A 110 1.26 12.97 15.69
CA SER A 110 2.24 13.88 16.29
C SER A 110 3.10 13.21 17.36
N ASP A 111 2.52 12.25 18.08
CA ASP A 111 3.16 11.58 19.21
C ASP A 111 3.92 10.32 18.78
N ASP A 112 3.46 9.69 17.70
CA ASP A 112 4.10 8.52 17.09
C ASP A 112 4.18 8.67 15.56
N PRO A 113 5.35 9.02 15.02
CA PRO A 113 5.56 9.14 13.58
C PRO A 113 5.71 7.80 12.85
N ALA A 114 5.69 6.66 13.56
CA ALA A 114 5.80 5.34 12.95
C ALA A 114 4.57 5.03 12.07
N THR A 115 4.81 4.28 11.00
CA THR A 115 3.74 3.77 10.11
C THR A 115 3.51 2.27 10.29
N THR A 116 4.18 1.66 11.27
CA THR A 116 4.02 0.25 11.67
C THR A 116 3.94 0.13 13.18
N THR A 117 3.24 -0.91 13.63
CA THR A 117 3.04 -1.21 15.07
C THR A 117 4.11 -2.17 15.63
N LEU A 118 5.11 -2.53 14.82
CA LEU A 118 6.20 -3.41 15.27
C LEU A 118 7.15 -2.67 16.20
N ALA A 119 7.62 -3.38 17.23
CA ALA A 119 8.76 -2.92 18.02
C ALA A 119 10.03 -2.85 17.15
N PRO A 120 11.02 -1.99 17.48
CA PRO A 120 12.22 -1.81 16.68
C PRO A 120 13.04 -3.09 16.43
N ASP A 121 12.93 -4.07 17.31
CA ASP A 121 13.61 -5.37 17.29
C ASP A 121 12.66 -6.55 17.01
N GLU A 122 11.43 -6.28 16.58
CA GLU A 122 10.43 -7.29 16.21
C GLU A 122 10.56 -7.66 14.73
N VAL A 123 10.59 -8.97 14.41
CA VAL A 123 10.87 -9.47 13.07
C VAL A 123 9.68 -10.24 12.51
N ILE A 124 9.26 -9.91 11.30
CA ILE A 124 8.29 -10.71 10.54
C ILE A 124 8.94 -12.02 10.13
N VAL A 125 8.37 -13.15 10.53
CA VAL A 125 8.89 -14.49 10.21
C VAL A 125 8.03 -15.23 9.19
N GLU A 126 6.72 -14.93 9.12
CA GLU A 126 5.81 -15.64 8.22
C GLU A 126 4.61 -14.78 7.87
N LEU A 127 4.02 -15.06 6.71
CA LEU A 127 2.72 -14.54 6.28
C LEU A 127 1.80 -15.71 5.99
N GLU A 128 0.62 -15.69 6.60
CA GLU A 128 -0.47 -16.57 6.27
C GLU A 128 -1.42 -15.85 5.31
N VAL A 129 -1.65 -16.45 4.14
CA VAL A 129 -2.44 -15.82 3.08
C VAL A 129 -3.63 -16.70 2.74
N PRO A 130 -4.87 -16.27 3.06
CA PRO A 130 -6.07 -17.00 2.68
C PRO A 130 -6.19 -17.14 1.16
N GLN A 131 -6.75 -18.28 0.72
CA GLN A 131 -7.08 -18.50 -0.69
C GLN A 131 -8.42 -17.82 -1.01
N PRO A 132 -8.44 -16.84 -1.93
CA PRO A 132 -9.68 -16.21 -2.37
C PRO A 132 -10.36 -17.05 -3.46
N ASP A 133 -11.66 -16.84 -3.67
CA ASP A 133 -12.37 -17.38 -4.84
C ASP A 133 -11.89 -16.71 -6.14
N ALA A 134 -11.56 -15.43 -6.06
CA ALA A 134 -10.95 -14.67 -7.15
C ALA A 134 -10.17 -13.48 -6.59
N SER A 135 -9.06 -13.11 -7.23
CA SER A 135 -8.33 -11.90 -6.87
C SER A 135 -7.61 -11.28 -8.06
N VAL A 136 -7.39 -9.98 -7.99
CA VAL A 136 -6.69 -9.23 -9.04
C VAL A 136 -5.89 -8.07 -8.45
N TYR A 137 -4.77 -7.75 -9.06
CA TYR A 137 -4.02 -6.54 -8.77
C TYR A 137 -3.79 -5.74 -10.07
N LEU A 138 -4.19 -4.47 -10.05
CA LEU A 138 -3.99 -3.54 -11.16
C LEU A 138 -3.15 -2.36 -10.70
N LYS A 139 -2.25 -1.86 -11.54
CA LYS A 139 -1.31 -0.80 -11.19
C LYS A 139 -1.17 0.25 -12.29
N ALA A 140 -1.36 1.50 -11.94
CA ALA A 140 -0.95 2.65 -12.73
C ALA A 140 0.46 3.12 -12.33
N MET A 141 1.33 3.37 -13.30
CA MET A 141 2.73 3.75 -13.12
C MET A 141 3.11 4.88 -14.07
N ASP A 142 4.08 5.70 -13.69
CA ASP A 142 4.68 6.72 -14.58
C ASP A 142 5.50 6.11 -15.72
N ARG A 143 6.06 4.92 -15.51
CA ARG A 143 6.90 4.19 -16.47
C ARG A 143 6.33 2.79 -16.70
N ARG A 144 6.59 2.22 -17.86
CA ARG A 144 6.13 0.86 -18.18
C ARG A 144 6.64 -0.23 -17.23
N ARG A 145 7.78 0.01 -16.57
CA ARG A 145 8.43 -0.97 -15.69
C ARG A 145 9.16 -0.27 -14.55
N TRP A 146 9.32 -0.96 -13.42
CA TRP A 146 10.19 -0.59 -12.30
C TRP A 146 9.84 0.77 -11.68
N ALA A 147 8.58 1.07 -11.61
CA ALA A 147 8.09 2.26 -10.92
C ALA A 147 7.25 1.86 -9.71
N PHE A 148 7.23 2.74 -8.72
CA PHE A 148 6.27 2.65 -7.63
C PHE A 148 4.86 2.90 -8.18
N PRO A 149 3.80 2.43 -7.47
CA PRO A 149 2.44 2.73 -7.89
C PRO A 149 2.17 4.24 -7.78
N LEU A 150 1.68 4.85 -8.84
CA LEU A 150 0.89 6.08 -8.70
C LEU A 150 -0.37 5.73 -7.92
N VAL A 151 -1.06 4.69 -8.37
CA VAL A 151 -2.15 3.99 -7.69
C VAL A 151 -2.07 2.51 -8.05
N GLY A 152 -2.07 1.64 -7.05
CA GLY A 152 -2.33 0.22 -7.19
C GLY A 152 -3.66 -0.13 -6.55
N VAL A 153 -4.39 -1.08 -7.14
CA VAL A 153 -5.68 -1.57 -6.63
C VAL A 153 -5.62 -3.08 -6.57
N ALA A 154 -5.81 -3.62 -5.37
CA ALA A 154 -6.04 -5.03 -5.14
C ALA A 154 -7.51 -5.27 -4.83
N VAL A 155 -8.11 -6.26 -5.45
CA VAL A 155 -9.46 -6.74 -5.12
C VAL A 155 -9.38 -8.24 -4.90
N ALA A 156 -9.99 -8.71 -3.81
CA ALA A 156 -10.15 -10.11 -3.51
C ALA A 156 -11.61 -10.41 -3.13
N ARG A 157 -12.15 -11.52 -3.66
CA ARG A 157 -13.45 -12.07 -3.25
C ARG A 157 -13.20 -13.33 -2.42
N ILE A 158 -13.70 -13.32 -1.20
CA ILE A 158 -13.58 -14.40 -0.23
C ILE A 158 -15.00 -14.74 0.26
N GLY A 159 -15.58 -15.80 -0.27
CA GLY A 159 -16.99 -16.12 -0.04
C GLY A 159 -17.90 -14.99 -0.52
N ALA A 160 -18.69 -14.43 0.39
CA ALA A 160 -19.61 -13.33 0.10
C ALA A 160 -18.96 -11.94 0.21
N GLU A 161 -17.75 -11.85 0.75
CA GLU A 161 -17.05 -10.57 0.97
C GLU A 161 -16.18 -10.21 -0.23
N THR A 162 -16.23 -8.95 -0.62
CA THR A 162 -15.29 -8.37 -1.60
C THR A 162 -14.49 -7.26 -0.92
N ARG A 163 -13.18 -7.44 -0.84
CA ARG A 163 -12.25 -6.53 -0.20
C ARG A 163 -11.47 -5.76 -1.25
N ILE A 164 -11.30 -4.45 -1.03
CA ILE A 164 -10.60 -3.54 -1.95
C ILE A 164 -9.50 -2.84 -1.18
N ALA A 165 -8.26 -2.93 -1.63
CA ALA A 165 -7.15 -2.23 -1.00
C ALA A 165 -6.32 -1.44 -2.03
N LEU A 166 -5.76 -0.32 -1.59
CA LEU A 166 -5.02 0.61 -2.43
C LEU A 166 -3.54 0.68 -2.02
N ALA A 167 -2.65 0.68 -3.01
CA ALA A 167 -1.25 1.07 -2.89
C ALA A 167 -1.05 2.48 -3.44
N GLY A 168 -0.10 3.23 -2.88
CA GLY A 168 0.21 4.58 -3.33
C GLY A 168 -0.86 5.63 -2.98
N ALA A 169 -1.83 5.30 -2.12
CA ALA A 169 -2.99 6.12 -1.81
C ALA A 169 -2.89 6.87 -0.47
N ALA A 170 -2.23 6.28 0.51
CA ALA A 170 -2.11 6.77 1.88
C ALA A 170 -0.70 6.50 2.43
N PRO A 171 -0.33 7.05 3.60
CA PRO A 171 0.93 6.73 4.27
C PRO A 171 1.11 5.25 4.63
N VAL A 172 0.03 4.52 4.65
CA VAL A 172 -0.06 3.06 4.88
C VAL A 172 -0.84 2.41 3.72
N PRO A 173 -0.79 1.07 3.53
CA PRO A 173 -1.73 0.39 2.64
C PRO A 173 -3.17 0.70 3.08
N TRP A 174 -4.07 0.99 2.13
CA TRP A 174 -5.38 1.56 2.45
C TRP A 174 -6.51 0.60 2.06
N LEU A 175 -7.27 0.13 3.05
CA LEU A 175 -8.46 -0.67 2.83
C LEU A 175 -9.65 0.26 2.58
N LEU A 176 -10.38 0.05 1.48
CA LEU A 176 -11.63 0.76 1.20
C LEU A 176 -12.82 0.01 1.80
N ALA A 177 -13.73 0.72 2.44
CA ALA A 177 -14.99 0.16 2.92
C ALA A 177 -15.91 -0.30 1.77
N GLY A 178 -15.68 0.22 0.57
CA GLY A 178 -16.40 -0.10 -0.65
C GLY A 178 -15.96 0.83 -1.78
N PRO A 179 -16.43 0.62 -3.02
CA PRO A 179 -16.04 1.46 -4.16
C PRO A 179 -16.40 2.94 -3.98
N ASP A 180 -17.52 3.23 -3.30
CA ASP A 180 -18.00 4.58 -3.05
C ASP A 180 -17.16 5.32 -1.99
N ALA A 181 -16.39 4.61 -1.17
CA ALA A 181 -15.47 5.21 -0.20
C ALA A 181 -14.33 6.02 -0.85
N LEU A 182 -14.20 5.98 -2.17
CA LEU A 182 -13.35 6.91 -2.92
C LEU A 182 -13.86 8.36 -2.90
N ASP A 183 -15.11 8.58 -2.53
CA ASP A 183 -15.70 9.93 -2.36
C ASP A 183 -15.19 10.62 -1.09
N ASP A 184 -14.70 9.84 -0.11
CA ASP A 184 -14.10 10.33 1.13
C ASP A 184 -12.63 10.77 0.96
N ALA A 185 -12.09 10.68 -0.27
CA ALA A 185 -10.71 11.07 -0.54
C ALA A 185 -10.49 12.56 -0.29
N THR A 186 -9.37 12.88 0.33
CA THR A 186 -8.93 14.26 0.64
C THR A 186 -7.65 14.61 -0.14
N PRO A 187 -7.72 14.68 -1.48
CA PRO A 187 -6.53 14.90 -2.29
C PRO A 187 -5.97 16.31 -2.09
N LEU A 188 -4.64 16.42 -2.11
CA LEU A 188 -3.97 17.69 -2.33
C LEU A 188 -4.19 18.12 -3.80
N PRO A 189 -4.04 19.42 -4.13
CA PRO A 189 -4.24 19.87 -5.51
C PRO A 189 -3.43 19.08 -6.55
N GLY A 190 -2.20 18.72 -6.23
CA GLY A 190 -1.33 17.94 -7.10
C GLY A 190 -1.61 16.44 -7.13
N THR A 191 -2.50 15.92 -6.26
CA THR A 191 -2.84 14.48 -6.20
C THR A 191 -4.28 14.17 -6.65
N ALA A 192 -5.09 15.18 -6.98
CA ALA A 192 -6.49 14.99 -7.36
C ALA A 192 -6.66 14.01 -8.54
N TYR A 193 -5.75 14.03 -9.52
CA TYR A 193 -5.75 13.11 -10.67
C TYR A 193 -5.67 11.63 -10.26
N LYS A 194 -5.06 11.32 -9.11
CA LYS A 194 -4.91 9.94 -8.61
C LYS A 194 -6.24 9.33 -8.20
N VAL A 195 -7.18 10.15 -7.72
CA VAL A 195 -8.53 9.71 -7.36
C VAL A 195 -9.27 9.18 -8.59
N GLU A 196 -9.17 9.87 -9.72
CA GLU A 196 -9.77 9.42 -10.98
C GLU A 196 -9.12 8.12 -11.49
N ILE A 197 -7.80 7.99 -11.35
CA ILE A 197 -7.10 6.74 -11.66
C ILE A 197 -7.61 5.61 -10.75
N ALA A 198 -7.74 5.88 -9.44
CA ALA A 198 -8.25 4.89 -8.47
C ALA A 198 -9.67 4.43 -8.84
N ARG A 199 -10.59 5.35 -9.16
CA ARG A 199 -11.96 5.03 -9.60
C ARG A 199 -11.97 4.11 -10.82
N ALA A 200 -11.17 4.44 -11.84
CA ALA A 200 -11.07 3.64 -13.05
C ALA A 200 -10.52 2.23 -12.78
N LEU A 201 -9.46 2.12 -11.96
CA LEU A 201 -8.86 0.84 -11.61
C LEU A 201 -9.76 0.00 -10.72
N VAL A 202 -10.45 0.58 -9.72
CA VAL A 202 -11.40 -0.14 -8.85
C VAL A 202 -12.53 -0.72 -9.67
N ARG A 203 -13.16 0.08 -10.55
CA ARG A 203 -14.23 -0.40 -11.45
C ARG A 203 -13.77 -1.57 -12.32
N ARG A 204 -12.57 -1.46 -12.90
CA ARG A 204 -12.00 -2.51 -13.74
C ARG A 204 -11.67 -3.77 -12.93
N ALA A 205 -11.08 -3.61 -11.74
CA ALA A 205 -10.71 -4.72 -10.87
C ALA A 205 -11.95 -5.48 -10.38
N LEU A 206 -13.00 -4.78 -9.96
CA LEU A 206 -14.28 -5.38 -9.58
C LEU A 206 -14.89 -6.20 -10.72
N GLY A 207 -14.92 -5.65 -11.94
CA GLY A 207 -15.39 -6.40 -13.11
C GLY A 207 -14.61 -7.68 -13.42
N SER A 208 -13.35 -7.76 -13.00
CA SER A 208 -12.49 -8.95 -13.21
C SER A 208 -12.72 -10.06 -12.17
N VAL A 209 -13.24 -9.75 -10.97
CA VAL A 209 -13.48 -10.75 -9.91
C VAL A 209 -14.95 -11.18 -9.80
N THR A 210 -15.85 -10.51 -10.52
CA THR A 210 -17.29 -10.82 -10.57
C THR A 210 -17.68 -11.60 -11.83
N ALA A 211 -16.82 -11.67 -12.82
CA ALA A 211 -16.99 -12.46 -14.04
C ALA A 211 -16.59 -13.92 -13.80
#